data_604c6de7593dffc0d0e8613f8e3a86c1
#
_entry.id   604c6de7593dffc0d0e8613f8e3a86c1
#
_cell.length_a   1.000
_cell.length_b   1.000
_cell.length_c   1.000
_cell.angle_alpha   90.00
_cell.angle_beta   90.00
_cell.angle_gamma   90.00
#
_symmetry.space_group_name_H-M   'P 1'
#
loop_
_entity.id
_entity.type
_entity.pdbx_description
1 polymer ?
#
loop_
_entity_poly.entity_id
_entity_poly.type
_entity_poly.pdbx_seq_one_letter_code
_entity_poly.pdbx_strand_id
1 'polypeptide(L)'
;MNKKTTKILAILLVVFLLSGCTKTLKDGKTVVTYNADVICSDCNSKCDALSNRYNELISKEKKELTDEEKKFINSYDTEYNSCKNSCETRCTEAKKNQTGQNLTANILCKPTNSDVIEIYEKYGVDIQSLPDCNNFKLVSGYEGLWASLFVKPLAWVILKTGSLFNNYGLALVIISILIRALLMPLTRKSLTQTDSISKAQPEIDRINKKYENKLDQQSQMQKAQETMMVYQKYKINPLSSCLFAIIQIPLLFAFLEAINRTPAIFEGNFLGLHLGITPMIALRNGEWWYLILTVILALVTYFSMSRNMNANMGNAETAKQMKFMNNFMLVFIVFASFSLSTAICIYWITTSAFTIIQNIMIKRNK
;
A
#
# COMPACT_ATOMS: atom_id res chain seq x y z
N MET A 1 15.54 4.50 -29.99
CA MET A 1 14.43 3.83 -29.27
C MET A 1 13.56 3.13 -30.29
N ASN A 2 13.32 1.83 -30.12
CA ASN A 2 12.49 1.10 -31.09
C ASN A 2 11.04 1.62 -30.96
N LYS A 3 10.37 1.98 -32.07
CA LYS A 3 8.97 2.49 -32.08
C LYS A 3 8.00 1.66 -31.23
N LYS A 4 8.27 0.35 -31.07
CA LYS A 4 7.51 -0.56 -30.21
C LYS A 4 7.68 -0.24 -28.70
N THR A 5 8.92 0.07 -28.28
CA THR A 5 9.21 0.37 -26.86
C THR A 5 8.61 1.70 -26.43
N THR A 6 8.63 2.71 -27.32
CA THR A 6 8.00 4.01 -27.06
C THR A 6 6.47 3.90 -26.96
N LYS A 7 5.86 3.07 -27.83
CA LYS A 7 4.41 2.81 -27.76
C LYS A 7 4.02 2.10 -26.47
N ILE A 8 4.80 1.10 -26.04
CA ILE A 8 4.53 0.39 -24.78
C ILE A 8 4.67 1.34 -23.59
N LEU A 9 5.70 2.18 -23.58
CA LEU A 9 5.90 3.20 -22.53
C LEU A 9 4.76 4.22 -22.49
N ALA A 10 4.31 4.69 -23.66
CA ALA A 10 3.18 5.61 -23.78
C ALA A 10 1.87 4.94 -23.34
N ILE A 11 1.64 3.68 -23.69
CA ILE A 11 0.45 2.91 -23.26
C ILE A 11 0.47 2.72 -21.74
N LEU A 12 1.61 2.34 -21.15
CA LEU A 12 1.75 2.19 -19.69
C LEU A 12 1.53 3.53 -18.97
N LEU A 13 2.04 4.62 -19.51
CA LEU A 13 1.82 5.98 -18.98
C LEU A 13 0.35 6.40 -19.08
N VAL A 14 -0.30 6.12 -20.21
CA VAL A 14 -1.74 6.41 -20.41
C VAL A 14 -2.59 5.54 -19.50
N VAL A 15 -2.29 4.24 -19.36
CA VAL A 15 -2.99 3.35 -18.42
C VAL A 15 -2.81 3.81 -16.99
N PHE A 16 -1.62 4.32 -16.63
CA PHE A 16 -1.35 4.89 -15.31
C PHE A 16 -2.11 6.21 -15.06
N LEU A 17 -2.21 7.08 -16.08
CA LEU A 17 -2.97 8.33 -15.99
C LEU A 17 -4.49 8.12 -16.01
N LEU A 18 -4.95 7.00 -16.60
CA LEU A 18 -6.35 6.58 -16.62
C LEU A 18 -6.71 5.69 -15.43
N SER A 19 -5.75 5.39 -14.53
CA SER A 19 -6.01 4.65 -13.31
C SER A 19 -7.00 5.43 -12.45
N GLY A 20 -8.22 4.92 -12.34
CA GLY A 20 -9.16 5.40 -11.36
C GLY A 20 -8.53 5.21 -9.99
N CYS A 21 -8.18 6.31 -9.34
CA CYS A 21 -7.64 6.27 -7.99
C CYS A 21 -8.58 5.50 -7.07
N THR A 22 -8.03 4.71 -6.15
CA THR A 22 -8.77 4.16 -5.01
C THR A 22 -9.70 5.24 -4.45
N LYS A 23 -11.00 4.99 -4.47
CA LYS A 23 -11.97 5.93 -3.92
C LYS A 23 -11.92 5.82 -2.40
N THR A 24 -11.16 6.70 -1.75
CA THR A 24 -11.17 6.77 -0.28
C THR A 24 -12.56 7.11 0.22
N LEU A 25 -12.99 6.43 1.28
CA LEU A 25 -14.23 6.76 1.98
C LEU A 25 -14.04 8.11 2.68
N LYS A 26 -14.98 9.03 2.50
CA LYS A 26 -14.87 10.40 3.02
C LYS A 26 -16.12 10.80 3.78
N ASP A 27 -15.91 11.54 4.85
CA ASP A 27 -16.92 12.35 5.52
C ASP A 27 -16.65 13.82 5.19
N GLY A 28 -17.39 14.36 4.24
CA GLY A 28 -17.11 15.68 3.67
C GLY A 28 -15.70 15.73 3.04
N LYS A 29 -14.77 16.48 3.66
CA LYS A 29 -13.37 16.60 3.23
C LYS A 29 -12.42 15.62 3.94
N THR A 30 -12.88 14.99 5.04
CA THR A 30 -12.05 14.13 5.90
C THR A 30 -12.07 12.69 5.40
N VAL A 31 -10.90 12.04 5.38
CA VAL A 31 -10.79 10.61 5.05
C VAL A 31 -11.23 9.79 6.26
N VAL A 32 -12.15 8.84 6.03
CA VAL A 32 -12.59 7.92 7.07
C VAL A 32 -11.53 6.82 7.25
N THR A 33 -11.07 6.68 8.48
CA THR A 33 -10.15 5.62 8.88
C THR A 33 -10.86 4.65 9.83
N TYR A 34 -10.45 3.40 9.85
CA TYR A 34 -10.91 2.47 10.88
C TYR A 34 -10.24 2.82 12.21
N ASN A 35 -10.92 3.68 12.96
CA ASN A 35 -10.52 4.16 14.26
C ASN A 35 -11.66 3.89 15.25
N ALA A 36 -11.32 3.43 16.45
CA ALA A 36 -12.26 3.16 17.54
C ALA A 36 -13.09 4.38 17.93
N ASP A 37 -12.56 5.59 17.74
CA ASP A 37 -13.28 6.82 18.11
C ASP A 37 -14.61 6.96 17.39
N VAL A 38 -14.73 6.46 16.14
CA VAL A 38 -15.99 6.47 15.38
C VAL A 38 -17.03 5.59 16.07
N ILE A 39 -16.63 4.38 16.48
CA ILE A 39 -17.51 3.41 17.17
C ILE A 39 -17.87 3.89 18.57
N CYS A 40 -16.88 4.41 19.31
CA CYS A 40 -17.08 4.93 20.65
C CYS A 40 -18.00 6.15 20.66
N SER A 41 -17.84 7.06 19.72
CA SER A 41 -18.67 8.24 19.56
C SER A 41 -20.13 7.89 19.22
N ASP A 42 -20.32 6.97 18.26
CA ASP A 42 -21.65 6.53 17.84
C ASP A 42 -22.40 5.83 18.99
N CYS A 43 -21.71 4.93 19.68
CA CYS A 43 -22.26 4.23 20.82
C CYS A 43 -22.65 5.20 21.95
N ASN A 44 -21.78 6.13 22.32
CA ASN A 44 -22.09 7.14 23.35
C ASN A 44 -23.27 8.03 22.94
N SER A 45 -23.36 8.44 21.67
CA SER A 45 -24.47 9.26 21.18
C SER A 45 -25.82 8.54 21.31
N LYS A 46 -25.86 7.22 21.14
CA LYS A 46 -27.07 6.40 21.40
C LYS A 46 -27.50 6.42 22.86
N CYS A 47 -26.55 6.31 23.80
CA CYS A 47 -26.85 6.41 25.22
C CYS A 47 -27.27 7.84 25.64
N ASP A 48 -26.63 8.85 25.05
CA ASP A 48 -26.98 10.25 25.29
C ASP A 48 -28.39 10.59 24.75
N ALA A 49 -28.81 9.95 23.64
CA ALA A 49 -30.19 10.07 23.15
C ALA A 49 -31.24 9.54 24.15
N LEU A 50 -30.92 8.42 24.85
CA LEU A 50 -31.79 7.92 25.94
C LEU A 50 -31.92 8.97 27.08
N SER A 51 -30.79 9.57 27.48
CA SER A 51 -30.76 10.60 28.51
C SER A 51 -31.53 11.85 28.10
N ASN A 52 -31.37 12.29 26.85
CA ASN A 52 -32.10 13.44 26.32
C ASN A 52 -33.61 13.19 26.29
N ARG A 53 -34.04 11.99 25.82
CA ARG A 53 -35.44 11.58 25.83
C ARG A 53 -36.00 11.53 27.24
N TYR A 54 -35.28 11.00 28.22
CA TYR A 54 -35.67 10.99 29.62
C TYR A 54 -35.88 12.40 30.14
N ASN A 55 -34.92 13.30 29.95
CA ASN A 55 -34.99 14.69 30.37
C ASN A 55 -36.18 15.46 29.76
N GLU A 56 -36.48 15.18 28.49
CA GLU A 56 -37.66 15.73 27.82
C GLU A 56 -38.96 15.24 28.48
N LEU A 57 -39.06 13.93 28.75
CA LEU A 57 -40.27 13.34 29.33
C LEU A 57 -40.54 13.77 30.77
N ILE A 58 -39.51 13.92 31.60
CA ILE A 58 -39.68 14.38 32.99
C ILE A 58 -40.06 15.87 33.06
N SER A 59 -39.83 16.65 31.99
CA SER A 59 -40.25 18.05 31.90
C SER A 59 -41.75 18.23 31.55
N LYS A 60 -42.45 17.17 31.10
CA LYS A 60 -43.87 17.16 30.78
C LYS A 60 -44.72 17.01 32.04
N GLU A 61 -45.92 17.57 32.05
CA GLU A 61 -46.86 17.30 33.13
C GLU A 61 -47.29 15.82 33.16
N LYS A 62 -47.37 15.24 34.38
CA LYS A 62 -47.68 13.80 34.54
C LYS A 62 -49.00 13.35 33.90
N LYS A 63 -49.96 14.26 33.66
CA LYS A 63 -51.23 13.97 32.99
C LYS A 63 -51.11 13.86 31.48
N GLU A 64 -50.01 14.34 30.86
CA GLU A 64 -49.78 14.34 29.42
C GLU A 64 -48.97 13.12 28.94
N LEU A 65 -48.45 12.35 29.89
CA LEU A 65 -47.60 11.18 29.56
C LEU A 65 -48.44 9.97 29.20
N THR A 66 -48.08 9.34 28.06
CA THR A 66 -48.63 8.04 27.68
C THR A 66 -48.14 6.91 28.58
N ASP A 67 -48.80 5.77 28.59
CA ASP A 67 -48.39 4.63 29.41
C ASP A 67 -47.02 4.05 28.98
N GLU A 68 -46.66 4.15 27.69
CA GLU A 68 -45.32 3.79 27.20
C GLU A 68 -44.25 4.75 27.72
N GLU A 69 -44.51 6.05 27.72
CA GLU A 69 -43.59 7.06 28.27
C GLU A 69 -43.36 6.87 29.77
N LYS A 70 -44.42 6.57 30.54
CA LYS A 70 -44.30 6.24 31.96
C LYS A 70 -43.46 4.97 32.21
N LYS A 71 -43.64 3.93 31.37
CA LYS A 71 -42.87 2.71 31.45
C LYS A 71 -41.39 2.99 31.18
N PHE A 72 -41.07 3.79 30.13
CA PHE A 72 -39.71 4.19 29.83
C PHE A 72 -39.06 4.96 30.98
N ILE A 73 -39.74 5.92 31.57
CA ILE A 73 -39.24 6.68 32.74
C ILE A 73 -38.86 5.72 33.89
N ASN A 74 -39.68 4.71 34.14
CA ASN A 74 -39.44 3.73 35.22
C ASN A 74 -38.29 2.76 34.91
N SER A 75 -38.01 2.46 33.62
CA SER A 75 -36.92 1.57 33.21
C SER A 75 -35.62 2.30 32.85
N TYR A 76 -35.63 3.64 32.83
CA TYR A 76 -34.55 4.47 32.32
C TYR A 76 -33.19 4.14 32.94
N ASP A 77 -33.06 4.06 34.24
CA ASP A 77 -31.78 3.79 34.91
C ASP A 77 -31.19 2.44 34.49
N THR A 78 -32.06 1.42 34.34
CA THR A 78 -31.65 0.09 33.91
C THR A 78 -31.20 0.12 32.46
N GLU A 79 -31.96 0.74 31.56
CA GLU A 79 -31.68 0.85 30.15
C GLU A 79 -30.42 1.69 29.88
N TYR A 80 -30.28 2.83 30.57
CA TYR A 80 -29.13 3.72 30.45
C TYR A 80 -27.84 3.05 30.93
N ASN A 81 -27.85 2.41 32.10
CA ASN A 81 -26.70 1.70 32.63
C ASN A 81 -26.31 0.48 31.75
N SER A 82 -27.28 -0.24 31.22
CA SER A 82 -27.07 -1.32 30.27
C SER A 82 -26.43 -0.79 28.97
N CYS A 83 -26.92 0.33 28.44
CA CYS A 83 -26.35 1.00 27.28
C CYS A 83 -24.89 1.40 27.54
N LYS A 84 -24.60 2.06 28.66
CA LYS A 84 -23.24 2.51 29.01
C LYS A 84 -22.26 1.34 29.14
N ASN A 85 -22.65 0.29 29.86
CA ASN A 85 -21.81 -0.90 30.02
C ASN A 85 -21.53 -1.61 28.70
N SER A 86 -22.55 -1.75 27.84
CA SER A 86 -22.42 -2.30 26.49
C SER A 86 -21.50 -1.46 25.63
N CYS A 87 -21.65 -0.12 25.71
CA CYS A 87 -20.80 0.83 25.01
C CYS A 87 -19.34 0.77 25.46
N GLU A 88 -19.08 0.68 26.75
CA GLU A 88 -17.72 0.59 27.28
C GLU A 88 -17.02 -0.68 26.80
N THR A 89 -17.73 -1.81 26.85
CA THR A 89 -17.23 -3.10 26.36
C THR A 89 -16.91 -3.01 24.86
N ARG A 90 -17.87 -2.53 24.07
CA ARG A 90 -17.72 -2.39 22.62
C ARG A 90 -16.60 -1.42 22.24
N CYS A 91 -16.50 -0.29 22.94
CA CYS A 91 -15.43 0.68 22.72
C CYS A 91 -14.05 0.11 23.05
N THR A 92 -13.95 -0.70 24.10
CA THR A 92 -12.71 -1.38 24.48
C THR A 92 -12.28 -2.40 23.42
N GLU A 93 -13.22 -3.17 22.89
CA GLU A 93 -12.96 -4.11 21.78
C GLU A 93 -12.57 -3.39 20.50
N ALA A 94 -13.28 -2.31 20.14
CA ALA A 94 -12.96 -1.50 18.98
C ALA A 94 -11.55 -0.87 19.07
N LYS A 95 -11.14 -0.40 20.25
CA LYS A 95 -9.77 0.11 20.50
C LYS A 95 -8.71 -0.97 20.29
N LYS A 96 -9.01 -2.20 20.66
CA LYS A 96 -8.10 -3.32 20.45
C LYS A 96 -7.99 -3.72 18.97
N ASN A 97 -9.07 -3.58 18.22
CA ASN A 97 -9.18 -4.03 16.82
C ASN A 97 -8.94 -2.90 15.80
N GLN A 98 -8.80 -1.64 16.22
CA GLN A 98 -8.57 -0.51 15.31
C GLN A 98 -7.28 -0.70 14.51
N THR A 99 -7.32 -0.36 13.23
CA THR A 99 -6.18 -0.54 12.34
C THR A 99 -5.51 0.78 11.92
N GLY A 100 -6.24 1.90 12.02
CA GLY A 100 -5.79 3.19 11.50
C GLY A 100 -5.70 3.24 9.97
N GLN A 101 -6.21 2.22 9.29
CA GLN A 101 -6.22 2.16 7.84
C GLN A 101 -7.29 3.09 7.26
N ASN A 102 -6.95 3.80 6.19
CA ASN A 102 -7.91 4.56 5.41
C ASN A 102 -8.88 3.61 4.71
N LEU A 103 -10.17 3.78 4.94
CA LEU A 103 -11.18 2.96 4.30
C LEU A 103 -11.42 3.41 2.86
N THR A 104 -11.77 2.45 2.03
CA THR A 104 -11.95 2.62 0.59
C THR A 104 -13.41 2.39 0.22
N ALA A 105 -14.08 3.39 -0.38
CA ALA A 105 -15.51 3.29 -0.72
C ALA A 105 -15.84 2.20 -1.76
N ASN A 106 -14.88 1.84 -2.62
CA ASN A 106 -15.07 0.85 -3.68
C ASN A 106 -14.37 -0.48 -3.34
N ILE A 107 -14.71 -1.06 -2.20
CA ILE A 107 -14.23 -2.40 -1.81
C ILE A 107 -14.74 -3.48 -2.76
N LEU A 108 -13.99 -4.58 -2.88
CA LEU A 108 -14.26 -5.65 -3.86
C LEU A 108 -15.15 -6.76 -3.34
N CYS A 109 -15.23 -6.92 -2.03
CA CYS A 109 -16.01 -7.96 -1.39
C CYS A 109 -16.44 -7.52 0.01
N LYS A 110 -17.34 -8.27 0.62
CA LYS A 110 -17.97 -7.95 1.90
C LYS A 110 -16.99 -8.11 3.06
N PRO A 111 -16.87 -7.12 3.98
CA PRO A 111 -16.16 -7.28 5.24
C PRO A 111 -16.81 -8.32 6.15
N THR A 112 -16.04 -8.92 7.05
CA THR A 112 -16.55 -9.85 8.07
C THR A 112 -16.66 -9.19 9.45
N ASN A 113 -15.88 -8.15 9.70
CA ASN A 113 -15.91 -7.40 10.96
C ASN A 113 -17.15 -6.51 11.02
N SER A 114 -17.99 -6.70 12.06
CA SER A 114 -19.23 -5.95 12.25
C SER A 114 -19.03 -4.44 12.36
N ASP A 115 -17.96 -3.99 13.03
CA ASP A 115 -17.65 -2.57 13.19
C ASP A 115 -17.26 -1.94 11.84
N VAL A 116 -16.53 -2.67 11.01
CA VAL A 116 -16.18 -2.23 9.66
C VAL A 116 -17.42 -2.13 8.78
N ILE A 117 -18.34 -3.12 8.87
CA ILE A 117 -19.63 -3.09 8.15
C ILE A 117 -20.44 -1.86 8.54
N GLU A 118 -20.60 -1.60 9.85
CA GLU A 118 -21.37 -0.45 10.36
C GLU A 118 -20.78 0.88 9.87
N ILE A 119 -19.45 1.01 9.85
CA ILE A 119 -18.80 2.21 9.31
C ILE A 119 -19.12 2.37 7.82
N TYR A 120 -19.03 1.32 7.02
CA TYR A 120 -19.33 1.40 5.60
C TYR A 120 -20.80 1.75 5.32
N GLU A 121 -21.74 1.14 6.04
CA GLU A 121 -23.17 1.42 5.93
C GLU A 121 -23.50 2.86 6.36
N LYS A 122 -22.89 3.35 7.45
CA LYS A 122 -23.03 4.74 7.92
C LYS A 122 -22.62 5.76 6.85
N TYR A 123 -21.61 5.45 6.05
CA TYR A 123 -21.12 6.33 4.98
C TYR A 123 -21.68 5.96 3.60
N GLY A 124 -22.78 5.20 3.54
CA GLY A 124 -23.58 4.96 2.33
C GLY A 124 -22.97 3.98 1.34
N VAL A 125 -22.08 3.09 1.78
CA VAL A 125 -21.57 1.99 0.95
C VAL A 125 -22.53 0.82 1.06
N ASP A 126 -23.09 0.38 -0.07
CA ASP A 126 -23.98 -0.78 -0.14
C ASP A 126 -23.20 -2.09 0.00
N ILE A 127 -23.02 -2.52 1.25
CA ILE A 127 -22.33 -3.76 1.59
C ILE A 127 -23.12 -5.00 1.17
N GLN A 128 -24.45 -4.92 1.13
CA GLN A 128 -25.30 -6.08 0.87
C GLN A 128 -25.22 -6.52 -0.60
N SER A 129 -24.91 -5.61 -1.51
CA SER A 129 -24.72 -5.92 -2.95
C SER A 129 -23.36 -6.57 -3.26
N LEU A 130 -22.42 -6.57 -2.31
CA LEU A 130 -21.07 -7.10 -2.52
C LEU A 130 -21.05 -8.62 -2.32
N PRO A 131 -20.25 -9.36 -3.12
CA PRO A 131 -20.02 -10.78 -2.89
C PRO A 131 -19.18 -11.02 -1.64
N ASP A 132 -19.30 -12.18 -1.02
CA ASP A 132 -18.33 -12.64 -0.04
C ASP A 132 -16.94 -12.74 -0.66
N CYS A 133 -15.88 -12.45 0.10
CA CYS A 133 -14.51 -12.46 -0.42
C CYS A 133 -14.09 -13.81 -1.02
N ASN A 134 -14.59 -14.94 -0.47
CA ASN A 134 -14.34 -16.27 -1.02
C ASN A 134 -15.02 -16.51 -2.38
N ASN A 135 -16.12 -15.81 -2.64
CA ASN A 135 -16.93 -15.90 -3.86
C ASN A 135 -16.64 -14.78 -4.86
N PHE A 136 -15.61 -13.96 -4.61
CA PHE A 136 -15.22 -12.89 -5.51
C PHE A 136 -14.87 -13.41 -6.90
N LYS A 137 -15.53 -12.86 -7.92
CA LYS A 137 -15.33 -13.23 -9.34
C LYS A 137 -14.53 -12.17 -10.07
N LEU A 138 -13.62 -12.62 -10.94
CA LEU A 138 -12.79 -11.73 -11.75
C LEU A 138 -13.62 -10.77 -12.62
N VAL A 139 -14.75 -11.26 -13.15
CA VAL A 139 -15.66 -10.49 -14.00
C VAL A 139 -16.76 -9.89 -13.12
N SER A 140 -16.43 -8.92 -12.30
CA SER A 140 -17.37 -8.14 -11.51
C SER A 140 -17.31 -6.69 -11.98
N GLY A 141 -18.38 -6.18 -12.63
CA GLY A 141 -18.52 -4.78 -13.07
C GLY A 141 -17.26 -4.11 -13.67
N TYR A 142 -17.42 -3.24 -14.63
CA TYR A 142 -16.29 -2.49 -15.20
C TYR A 142 -16.01 -1.24 -14.38
N GLU A 143 -14.79 -1.10 -13.86
CA GLU A 143 -14.34 0.05 -13.06
C GLU A 143 -13.14 0.79 -13.70
N GLY A 144 -12.98 0.65 -15.01
CA GLY A 144 -11.85 1.19 -15.74
C GLY A 144 -10.77 0.14 -16.06
N LEU A 145 -9.91 0.47 -17.02
CA LEU A 145 -8.88 -0.46 -17.52
C LEU A 145 -7.89 -0.88 -16.43
N TRP A 146 -7.49 0.05 -15.57
CA TRP A 146 -6.54 -0.22 -14.50
C TRP A 146 -7.07 -1.25 -13.50
N ALA A 147 -8.26 -1.00 -12.95
CA ALA A 147 -8.87 -1.91 -11.99
C ALA A 147 -9.13 -3.28 -12.62
N SER A 148 -9.62 -3.33 -13.86
CA SER A 148 -9.98 -4.58 -14.53
C SER A 148 -8.78 -5.42 -14.96
N LEU A 149 -7.64 -4.79 -15.35
CA LEU A 149 -6.46 -5.49 -15.85
C LEU A 149 -5.43 -5.82 -14.76
N PHE A 150 -5.37 -5.04 -13.69
CA PHE A 150 -4.33 -5.18 -12.67
C PHE A 150 -4.91 -5.47 -11.28
N VAL A 151 -5.82 -4.63 -10.78
CA VAL A 151 -6.28 -4.70 -9.39
C VAL A 151 -7.14 -5.92 -9.14
N LYS A 152 -8.20 -6.12 -9.93
CA LYS A 152 -9.14 -7.24 -9.78
C LYS A 152 -8.49 -8.60 -10.01
N PRO A 153 -7.66 -8.82 -11.06
CA PRO A 153 -6.93 -10.07 -11.22
C PRO A 153 -6.00 -10.36 -10.04
N LEU A 154 -5.29 -9.33 -9.57
CA LEU A 154 -4.39 -9.46 -8.43
C LEU A 154 -5.14 -9.81 -7.15
N ALA A 155 -6.22 -9.09 -6.83
CA ALA A 155 -7.08 -9.37 -5.70
C ALA A 155 -7.67 -10.78 -5.76
N TRP A 156 -8.16 -11.19 -6.95
CA TRP A 156 -8.71 -12.53 -7.16
C TRP A 156 -7.68 -13.64 -6.89
N VAL A 157 -6.46 -13.51 -7.42
CA VAL A 157 -5.40 -14.50 -7.19
C VAL A 157 -5.02 -14.56 -5.71
N ILE A 158 -4.90 -13.40 -5.05
CA ILE A 158 -4.59 -13.35 -3.60
C ILE A 158 -5.72 -13.99 -2.79
N LEU A 159 -6.99 -13.69 -3.09
CA LEU A 159 -8.14 -14.26 -2.41
C LEU A 159 -8.23 -15.78 -2.60
N LYS A 160 -8.05 -16.30 -3.82
CA LYS A 160 -8.07 -17.74 -4.09
C LYS A 160 -6.90 -18.46 -3.40
N THR A 161 -5.71 -17.87 -3.44
CA THR A 161 -4.55 -18.45 -2.74
C THR A 161 -4.75 -18.36 -1.22
N GLY A 162 -5.28 -17.26 -0.71
CA GLY A 162 -5.55 -17.08 0.72
C GLY A 162 -6.60 -18.04 1.26
N SER A 163 -7.66 -18.30 0.50
CA SER A 163 -8.67 -19.27 0.86
C SER A 163 -8.14 -20.72 0.84
N LEU A 164 -7.23 -21.04 -0.11
CA LEU A 164 -6.59 -22.36 -0.20
C LEU A 164 -5.72 -22.68 1.03
N PHE A 165 -4.93 -21.69 1.47
CA PHE A 165 -4.02 -21.85 2.62
C PHE A 165 -4.65 -21.39 3.95
N ASN A 166 -5.88 -20.90 3.91
CA ASN A 166 -6.56 -20.27 5.04
C ASN A 166 -5.71 -19.13 5.68
N ASN A 167 -4.90 -18.45 4.86
CA ASN A 167 -4.01 -17.39 5.31
C ASN A 167 -3.69 -16.37 4.18
N TYR A 168 -4.21 -15.16 4.31
CA TYR A 168 -4.03 -14.10 3.30
C TYR A 168 -2.62 -13.48 3.32
N GLY A 169 -1.93 -13.46 4.46
CA GLY A 169 -0.55 -13.01 4.55
C GLY A 169 0.42 -13.94 3.81
N LEU A 170 0.22 -15.27 3.98
CA LEU A 170 0.96 -16.26 3.20
C LEU A 170 0.68 -16.11 1.70
N ALA A 171 -0.58 -15.90 1.34
CA ALA A 171 -0.96 -15.64 -0.06
C ALA A 171 -0.24 -14.42 -0.63
N LEU A 172 -0.17 -13.30 0.11
CA LEU A 172 0.59 -12.11 -0.29
C LEU A 172 2.06 -12.42 -0.58
N VAL A 173 2.71 -13.19 0.29
CA VAL A 173 4.12 -13.61 0.11
C VAL A 173 4.26 -14.46 -1.14
N ILE A 174 3.45 -15.51 -1.31
CA ILE A 174 3.50 -16.41 -2.46
C ILE A 174 3.27 -15.66 -3.77
N ILE A 175 2.21 -14.85 -3.85
CA ILE A 175 1.86 -14.12 -5.08
C ILE A 175 2.92 -13.06 -5.41
N SER A 176 3.47 -12.38 -4.40
CA SER A 176 4.58 -11.45 -4.59
C SER A 176 5.80 -12.12 -5.21
N ILE A 177 6.17 -13.31 -4.71
CA ILE A 177 7.29 -14.10 -5.24
C ILE A 177 6.98 -14.58 -6.67
N LEU A 178 5.78 -15.10 -6.94
CA LEU A 178 5.39 -15.58 -8.26
C LEU A 178 5.42 -14.48 -9.32
N ILE A 179 4.89 -13.28 -9.01
CA ILE A 179 4.93 -12.15 -9.92
C ILE A 179 6.37 -11.70 -10.17
N ARG A 180 7.21 -11.67 -9.14
CA ARG A 180 8.64 -11.37 -9.29
C ARG A 180 9.37 -12.39 -10.13
N ALA A 181 9.09 -13.68 -9.94
CA ALA A 181 9.66 -14.75 -10.77
C ALA A 181 9.22 -14.64 -12.23
N LEU A 182 7.95 -14.33 -12.48
CA LEU A 182 7.43 -14.10 -13.83
C LEU A 182 8.09 -12.89 -14.52
N LEU A 183 8.37 -11.82 -13.77
CA LEU A 183 9.04 -10.62 -14.27
C LEU A 183 10.57 -10.76 -14.31
N MET A 184 11.13 -11.86 -13.79
CA MET A 184 12.58 -12.08 -13.72
C MET A 184 13.29 -11.98 -15.08
N PRO A 185 12.82 -12.57 -16.20
CA PRO A 185 13.50 -12.46 -17.48
C PRO A 185 13.59 -11.01 -17.98
N LEU A 186 12.60 -10.19 -17.67
CA LEU A 186 12.59 -8.78 -18.04
C LEU A 186 13.56 -7.96 -17.18
N THR A 187 13.54 -8.17 -15.86
CA THR A 187 14.44 -7.48 -14.91
C THR A 187 15.89 -7.95 -15.03
N ARG A 188 16.13 -9.21 -15.43
CA ARG A 188 17.49 -9.73 -15.67
C ARG A 188 18.24 -8.92 -16.73
N LYS A 189 17.58 -8.52 -17.81
CA LYS A 189 18.20 -7.67 -18.85
C LYS A 189 18.65 -6.31 -18.29
N SER A 190 17.89 -5.71 -17.41
CA SER A 190 18.26 -4.46 -16.74
C SER A 190 19.47 -4.65 -15.83
N LEU A 191 19.50 -5.73 -15.05
CA LEU A 191 20.60 -6.03 -14.12
C LEU A 191 21.92 -6.38 -14.83
N THR A 192 21.88 -7.05 -15.99
CA THR A 192 23.09 -7.35 -16.78
C THR A 192 23.69 -6.11 -17.44
N GLN A 193 22.89 -5.10 -17.76
CA GLN A 193 23.38 -3.83 -18.30
C GLN A 193 24.14 -3.00 -17.28
N THR A 194 23.82 -3.17 -16.00
CA THR A 194 24.56 -2.55 -14.89
C THR A 194 26.06 -2.87 -14.94
N ASP A 195 26.42 -4.10 -15.31
CA ASP A 195 27.82 -4.48 -15.49
C ASP A 195 28.48 -3.82 -16.71
N SER A 196 27.72 -3.64 -17.81
CA SER A 196 28.22 -2.93 -18.99
C SER A 196 28.49 -1.46 -18.67
N ILE A 197 27.65 -0.83 -17.84
CA ILE A 197 27.86 0.53 -17.33
C ILE A 197 29.13 0.60 -16.49
N SER A 198 29.34 -0.34 -15.56
CA SER A 198 30.57 -0.43 -14.76
C SER A 198 31.83 -0.52 -15.62
N LYS A 199 31.79 -1.30 -16.71
CA LYS A 199 32.93 -1.45 -17.65
C LYS A 199 33.19 -0.18 -18.47
N ALA A 200 32.12 0.54 -18.84
CA ALA A 200 32.23 1.79 -19.60
C ALA A 200 32.65 2.99 -18.73
N GLN A 201 32.60 2.81 -17.42
CA GLN A 201 32.84 3.83 -16.43
C GLN A 201 34.12 4.64 -16.61
N PRO A 202 35.31 4.03 -16.78
CA PRO A 202 36.55 4.78 -16.93
C PRO A 202 36.55 5.72 -18.14
N GLU A 203 35.85 5.33 -19.23
CA GLU A 203 35.73 6.19 -20.43
C GLU A 203 34.76 7.35 -20.18
N ILE A 204 33.65 7.08 -19.52
CA ILE A 204 32.69 8.12 -19.11
C ILE A 204 33.36 9.14 -18.18
N ASP A 205 34.18 8.72 -17.23
CA ASP A 205 34.90 9.58 -16.31
C ASP A 205 35.91 10.48 -17.04
N ARG A 206 36.60 9.96 -18.06
CA ARG A 206 37.49 10.75 -18.91
C ARG A 206 36.72 11.84 -19.67
N ILE A 207 35.54 11.51 -20.22
CA ILE A 207 34.70 12.48 -20.90
C ILE A 207 34.23 13.56 -19.92
N ASN A 208 33.79 13.15 -18.72
CA ASN A 208 33.33 14.09 -17.70
C ASN A 208 34.45 15.07 -17.28
N LYS A 209 35.68 14.59 -17.03
CA LYS A 209 36.82 15.45 -16.74
C LYS A 209 37.18 16.40 -17.90
N LYS A 210 37.09 15.93 -19.17
CA LYS A 210 37.33 16.75 -20.36
C LYS A 210 36.40 17.96 -20.45
N TYR A 211 35.17 17.84 -19.94
CA TYR A 211 34.13 18.84 -20.01
C TYR A 211 33.77 19.45 -18.65
N GLU A 212 34.53 19.20 -17.59
CA GLU A 212 34.20 19.61 -16.20
C GLU A 212 33.99 21.12 -16.05
N ASN A 213 34.83 21.94 -16.76
CA ASN A 213 34.76 23.40 -16.67
C ASN A 213 34.12 24.07 -17.90
N LYS A 214 33.46 23.29 -18.77
CA LYS A 214 32.86 23.80 -20.00
C LYS A 214 31.34 23.80 -19.87
N LEU A 215 30.78 24.96 -19.54
CA LEU A 215 29.34 25.12 -19.31
C LEU A 215 28.58 25.62 -20.54
N ASP A 216 29.27 25.94 -21.63
CA ASP A 216 28.65 26.38 -22.87
C ASP A 216 27.82 25.28 -23.53
N GLN A 217 26.76 25.67 -24.20
CA GLN A 217 25.79 24.74 -24.80
C GLN A 217 26.44 23.79 -25.83
N GLN A 218 27.42 24.28 -26.59
CA GLN A 218 28.12 23.48 -27.60
C GLN A 218 28.96 22.36 -26.93
N SER A 219 29.71 22.67 -25.87
CA SER A 219 30.49 21.69 -25.11
C SER A 219 29.60 20.67 -24.42
N GLN A 220 28.42 21.07 -23.90
CA GLN A 220 27.47 20.12 -23.31
C GLN A 220 26.88 19.18 -24.37
N MET A 221 26.60 19.68 -25.58
CA MET A 221 26.17 18.80 -26.69
C MET A 221 27.26 17.82 -27.10
N GLN A 222 28.52 18.25 -27.21
CA GLN A 222 29.65 17.37 -27.51
C GLN A 222 29.85 16.29 -26.40
N LYS A 223 29.77 16.69 -25.14
CA LYS A 223 29.79 15.75 -24.00
C LYS A 223 28.71 14.67 -24.12
N ALA A 224 27.47 15.08 -24.45
CA ALA A 224 26.36 14.17 -24.63
C ALA A 224 26.60 13.20 -25.81
N GLN A 225 27.15 13.68 -26.93
CA GLN A 225 27.47 12.87 -28.10
C GLN A 225 28.58 11.85 -27.80
N GLU A 226 29.71 12.29 -27.18
CA GLU A 226 30.80 11.39 -26.78
C GLU A 226 30.31 10.32 -25.78
N THR A 227 29.50 10.70 -24.82
CA THR A 227 28.88 9.75 -23.85
C THR A 227 27.97 8.75 -24.57
N MET A 228 27.20 9.20 -25.57
CA MET A 228 26.35 8.30 -26.36
C MET A 228 27.18 7.31 -27.21
N MET A 229 28.33 7.72 -27.74
CA MET A 229 29.26 6.81 -28.45
C MET A 229 29.80 5.73 -27.51
N VAL A 230 30.16 6.07 -26.28
CA VAL A 230 30.57 5.09 -25.26
C VAL A 230 29.43 4.12 -24.95
N TYR A 231 28.21 4.60 -24.79
CA TYR A 231 27.05 3.72 -24.58
C TYR A 231 26.83 2.76 -25.75
N GLN A 232 26.99 3.23 -26.98
CA GLN A 232 26.90 2.35 -28.18
C GLN A 232 28.03 1.31 -28.21
N LYS A 233 29.27 1.71 -27.91
CA LYS A 233 30.45 0.82 -27.85
C LYS A 233 30.25 -0.34 -26.86
N TYR A 234 29.71 -0.04 -25.66
CA TYR A 234 29.48 -1.03 -24.61
C TYR A 234 28.08 -1.66 -24.67
N LYS A 235 27.30 -1.38 -25.74
CA LYS A 235 25.92 -1.86 -25.93
C LYS A 235 25.00 -1.52 -24.72
N ILE A 236 25.20 -0.35 -24.12
CA ILE A 236 24.43 0.14 -22.99
C ILE A 236 23.16 0.82 -23.52
N ASN A 237 22.02 0.39 -23.02
CA ASN A 237 20.77 1.10 -23.25
C ASN A 237 20.44 1.96 -21.99
N PRO A 238 20.53 3.29 -22.04
CA PRO A 238 20.30 4.14 -20.88
C PRO A 238 18.88 4.00 -20.29
N LEU A 239 17.90 3.58 -21.12
CA LEU A 239 16.53 3.37 -20.67
C LEU A 239 16.33 2.08 -19.87
N SER A 240 17.27 1.13 -19.93
CA SER A 240 17.11 -0.13 -19.19
C SER A 240 17.30 0.05 -17.68
N SER A 241 18.02 1.07 -17.25
CA SER A 241 18.17 1.39 -15.83
C SER A 241 16.85 1.89 -15.23
N CYS A 242 16.03 2.62 -15.98
CA CYS A 242 14.72 3.08 -15.51
C CYS A 242 13.59 2.05 -15.72
N LEU A 243 13.82 1.00 -16.53
CA LEU A 243 12.83 -0.04 -16.80
C LEU A 243 12.35 -0.72 -15.50
N PHE A 244 13.27 -0.93 -14.54
CA PHE A 244 12.95 -1.48 -13.24
C PHE A 244 11.94 -0.59 -12.49
N ALA A 245 12.18 0.72 -12.44
CA ALA A 245 11.26 1.67 -11.79
C ALA A 245 9.91 1.77 -12.51
N ILE A 246 9.93 1.74 -13.85
CA ILE A 246 8.71 1.77 -14.69
C ILE A 246 7.81 0.56 -14.44
N ILE A 247 8.38 -0.60 -14.17
CA ILE A 247 7.63 -1.82 -13.84
C ILE A 247 7.21 -1.80 -12.36
N GLN A 248 8.10 -1.33 -11.48
CA GLN A 248 7.90 -1.38 -10.03
C GLN A 248 6.77 -0.48 -9.56
N ILE A 249 6.67 0.74 -10.11
CA ILE A 249 5.69 1.72 -9.66
C ILE A 249 4.24 1.25 -9.93
N PRO A 250 3.86 0.85 -11.16
CA PRO A 250 2.52 0.31 -11.39
C PRO A 250 2.21 -0.94 -10.57
N LEU A 251 3.18 -1.83 -10.40
CA LEU A 251 3.00 -3.03 -9.60
C LEU A 251 2.73 -2.71 -8.12
N LEU A 252 3.48 -1.76 -7.56
CA LEU A 252 3.26 -1.28 -6.20
C LEU A 252 1.83 -0.74 -6.02
N PHE A 253 1.39 0.13 -6.94
CA PHE A 253 0.04 0.71 -6.86
C PHE A 253 -1.06 -0.34 -7.05
N ALA A 254 -0.86 -1.34 -7.92
CA ALA A 254 -1.80 -2.44 -8.09
C ALA A 254 -1.95 -3.27 -6.81
N PHE A 255 -0.82 -3.60 -6.14
CA PHE A 255 -0.85 -4.28 -4.84
C PHE A 255 -1.50 -3.44 -3.75
N LEU A 256 -1.10 -2.16 -3.64
CA LEU A 256 -1.65 -1.23 -2.67
C LEU A 256 -3.17 -1.11 -2.82
N GLU A 257 -3.65 -0.96 -4.04
CA GLU A 257 -5.08 -0.86 -4.32
C GLU A 257 -5.80 -2.19 -4.07
N ALA A 258 -5.23 -3.33 -4.52
CA ALA A 258 -5.81 -4.64 -4.28
C ALA A 258 -5.94 -4.97 -2.78
N ILE A 259 -4.89 -4.67 -1.99
CA ILE A 259 -4.88 -4.87 -0.54
C ILE A 259 -5.93 -3.98 0.14
N ASN A 260 -5.94 -2.68 -0.18
CA ASN A 260 -6.85 -1.74 0.47
C ASN A 260 -8.32 -1.94 0.11
N ARG A 261 -8.60 -2.55 -1.04
CA ARG A 261 -9.97 -2.83 -1.52
C ARG A 261 -10.47 -4.22 -1.15
N THR A 262 -9.67 -5.04 -0.46
CA THR A 262 -10.02 -6.43 -0.14
C THR A 262 -10.08 -6.62 1.37
N PRO A 263 -11.27 -6.55 1.99
CA PRO A 263 -11.45 -6.69 3.44
C PRO A 263 -10.80 -7.94 4.03
N ALA A 264 -10.94 -9.10 3.41
CA ALA A 264 -10.36 -10.34 3.88
C ALA A 264 -8.83 -10.27 4.09
N ILE A 265 -8.12 -9.38 3.36
CA ILE A 265 -6.68 -9.19 3.55
C ILE A 265 -6.43 -8.35 4.78
N PHE A 266 -7.07 -7.18 4.89
CA PHE A 266 -6.78 -6.28 6.01
C PHE A 266 -7.44 -6.70 7.34
N GLU A 267 -8.43 -7.59 7.33
CA GLU A 267 -8.99 -8.24 8.52
C GLU A 267 -8.16 -9.47 8.95
N GLY A 268 -7.28 -9.96 8.08
CA GLY A 268 -6.49 -11.16 8.31
C GLY A 268 -5.29 -10.96 9.24
N ASN A 269 -4.72 -12.10 9.69
CA ASN A 269 -3.51 -12.13 10.50
C ASN A 269 -2.42 -12.97 9.82
N PHE A 270 -1.16 -12.63 10.05
CA PHE A 270 0.00 -13.37 9.57
C PHE A 270 1.15 -13.32 10.57
N LEU A 271 1.64 -14.47 11.03
CA LEU A 271 2.73 -14.59 12.02
C LEU A 271 2.49 -13.75 13.30
N GLY A 272 1.23 -13.68 13.76
CA GLY A 272 0.86 -12.88 14.91
C GLY A 272 0.71 -11.38 14.65
N LEU A 273 0.89 -10.94 13.40
CA LEU A 273 0.69 -9.55 12.98
C LEU A 273 -0.67 -9.40 12.31
N HIS A 274 -1.45 -8.40 12.72
CA HIS A 274 -2.69 -8.02 12.04
C HIS A 274 -2.38 -7.28 10.74
N LEU A 275 -2.85 -7.78 9.60
CA LEU A 275 -2.44 -7.29 8.28
C LEU A 275 -2.93 -5.89 7.97
N GLY A 276 -4.06 -5.48 8.51
CA GLY A 276 -4.65 -4.15 8.30
C GLY A 276 -4.04 -3.06 9.16
N ILE A 277 -3.47 -3.40 10.33
CA ILE A 277 -2.96 -2.39 11.27
C ILE A 277 -1.75 -1.67 10.69
N THR A 278 -1.66 -0.36 10.94
CA THR A 278 -0.45 0.39 10.64
C THR A 278 0.54 0.28 11.81
N PRO A 279 1.85 0.15 11.57
CA PRO A 279 2.85 0.10 12.65
C PRO A 279 2.74 1.26 13.65
N MET A 280 2.33 2.44 13.19
CA MET A 280 2.10 3.61 14.05
C MET A 280 1.01 3.36 15.09
N ILE A 281 -0.12 2.78 14.70
CA ILE A 281 -1.22 2.46 15.61
C ILE A 281 -0.84 1.30 16.54
N ALA A 282 -0.21 0.26 16.00
CA ALA A 282 0.27 -0.87 16.78
C ALA A 282 1.19 -0.41 17.94
N LEU A 283 2.13 0.50 17.65
CA LEU A 283 3.00 1.08 18.66
C LEU A 283 2.25 1.89 19.73
N ARG A 284 1.24 2.66 19.33
CA ARG A 284 0.38 3.38 20.27
C ARG A 284 -0.41 2.43 21.18
N ASN A 285 -0.75 1.25 20.68
CA ASN A 285 -1.40 0.18 21.44
C ASN A 285 -0.43 -0.62 22.31
N GLY A 286 0.87 -0.31 22.31
CA GLY A 286 1.90 -1.00 23.09
C GLY A 286 2.47 -2.25 22.40
N GLU A 287 2.19 -2.47 21.14
CA GLU A 287 2.62 -3.63 20.35
C GLU A 287 4.00 -3.39 19.71
N TRP A 288 5.06 -3.49 20.50
CA TRP A 288 6.43 -3.15 20.11
C TRP A 288 7.02 -4.03 18.99
N TRP A 289 6.52 -5.24 18.80
CA TRP A 289 7.02 -6.14 17.75
C TRP A 289 6.82 -5.62 16.33
N TYR A 290 5.92 -4.65 16.11
CA TYR A 290 5.78 -3.98 14.82
C TYR A 290 6.99 -3.12 14.45
N LEU A 291 7.83 -2.69 15.42
CA LEU A 291 9.14 -2.08 15.13
C LEU A 291 10.08 -3.06 14.43
N ILE A 292 10.05 -4.35 14.81
CA ILE A 292 10.86 -5.38 14.18
C ILE A 292 10.53 -5.47 12.70
N LEU A 293 9.24 -5.43 12.34
CA LEU A 293 8.79 -5.40 10.94
C LEU A 293 9.38 -4.21 10.18
N THR A 294 9.32 -3.00 10.77
CA THR A 294 9.88 -1.79 10.16
C THR A 294 11.41 -1.86 10.02
N VAL A 295 12.10 -2.40 11.01
CA VAL A 295 13.57 -2.61 10.96
C VAL A 295 13.92 -3.63 9.87
N ILE A 296 13.22 -4.75 9.77
CA ILE A 296 13.43 -5.74 8.71
C ILE A 296 13.20 -5.08 7.34
N LEU A 297 12.12 -4.32 7.19
CA LEU A 297 11.82 -3.58 5.95
C LEU A 297 12.97 -2.64 5.58
N ALA A 298 13.47 -1.85 6.53
CA ALA A 298 14.58 -0.93 6.33
C ALA A 298 15.86 -1.67 5.87
N LEU A 299 16.22 -2.75 6.57
CA LEU A 299 17.42 -3.55 6.26
C LEU A 299 17.32 -4.21 4.88
N VAL A 300 16.22 -4.88 4.59
CA VAL A 300 16.03 -5.59 3.31
C VAL A 300 16.00 -4.58 2.15
N THR A 301 15.36 -3.41 2.34
CA THR A 301 15.33 -2.35 1.35
C THR A 301 16.73 -1.76 1.13
N TYR A 302 17.46 -1.47 2.20
CA TYR A 302 18.84 -0.99 2.12
C TYR A 302 19.75 -1.95 1.34
N PHE A 303 19.74 -3.24 1.69
CA PHE A 303 20.55 -4.24 0.99
C PHE A 303 20.12 -4.45 -0.46
N SER A 304 18.82 -4.39 -0.76
CA SER A 304 18.31 -4.46 -2.13
C SER A 304 18.79 -3.28 -2.97
N MET A 305 18.79 -2.06 -2.42
CA MET A 305 19.20 -0.83 -3.10
C MET A 305 20.71 -0.70 -3.21
N SER A 306 21.46 -0.98 -2.15
CA SER A 306 22.93 -0.84 -2.14
C SER A 306 23.62 -1.77 -3.13
N ARG A 307 23.10 -2.98 -3.34
CA ARG A 307 23.64 -3.92 -4.33
C ARG A 307 23.44 -3.45 -5.78
N ASN A 308 22.35 -2.73 -6.04
CA ASN A 308 22.10 -2.11 -7.34
C ASN A 308 22.96 -0.86 -7.55
N MET A 309 23.35 -0.15 -6.49
CA MET A 309 24.20 1.04 -6.57
C MET A 309 25.65 0.75 -6.96
N ASN A 310 26.25 -0.27 -6.33
CA ASN A 310 27.66 -0.62 -6.58
C ASN A 310 27.94 -0.98 -8.05
N ALA A 311 26.90 -1.21 -8.82
CA ALA A 311 26.97 -1.53 -10.21
C ALA A 311 26.76 -0.32 -11.16
N ASN A 312 26.28 0.83 -10.64
CA ASN A 312 25.91 2.02 -11.44
C ASN A 312 26.79 3.25 -11.16
N MET A 313 27.94 3.10 -10.46
CA MET A 313 28.78 4.23 -10.09
C MET A 313 29.56 4.76 -11.30
N GLY A 314 28.94 5.65 -11.99
CA GLY A 314 29.42 6.27 -13.21
C GLY A 314 30.25 7.49 -12.97
N ASN A 315 30.09 8.42 -12.42
CA ASN A 315 30.80 9.67 -12.18
C ASN A 315 30.73 9.99 -10.70
N ALA A 316 31.74 10.58 -10.11
CA ALA A 316 31.70 10.98 -8.71
C ALA A 316 30.46 11.83 -8.43
N GLU A 317 30.05 12.70 -9.34
CA GLU A 317 28.87 13.55 -9.23
C GLU A 317 27.58 12.78 -9.43
N THR A 318 27.49 11.95 -10.47
CA THR A 318 26.33 11.07 -10.71
C THR A 318 26.18 10.03 -9.61
N ALA A 319 27.29 9.46 -9.13
CA ALA A 319 27.30 8.53 -7.99
C ALA A 319 26.82 9.20 -6.71
N LYS A 320 27.24 10.46 -6.45
CA LYS A 320 26.78 11.27 -5.32
C LYS A 320 25.27 11.55 -5.40
N GLN A 321 24.78 11.94 -6.58
CA GLN A 321 23.36 12.17 -6.84
C GLN A 321 22.52 10.89 -6.68
N MET A 322 22.97 9.78 -7.23
CA MET A 322 22.30 8.49 -7.09
C MET A 322 22.31 7.99 -5.64
N LYS A 323 23.41 8.16 -4.92
CA LYS A 323 23.52 7.84 -3.49
C LYS A 323 22.57 8.69 -2.66
N PHE A 324 22.48 9.99 -2.95
CA PHE A 324 21.53 10.88 -2.31
C PHE A 324 20.09 10.43 -2.59
N MET A 325 19.73 10.17 -3.84
CA MET A 325 18.37 9.74 -4.23
C MET A 325 18.00 8.40 -3.57
N ASN A 326 18.91 7.44 -3.51
CA ASN A 326 18.65 6.15 -2.86
C ASN A 326 18.51 6.28 -1.34
N ASN A 327 19.33 7.09 -0.70
CA ASN A 327 19.20 7.35 0.74
C ASN A 327 17.89 8.10 1.04
N PHE A 328 17.53 9.08 0.22
CA PHE A 328 16.24 9.77 0.32
C PHE A 328 15.07 8.78 0.16
N MET A 329 15.12 7.92 -0.86
CA MET A 329 14.08 6.90 -1.09
C MET A 329 14.00 5.91 0.07
N LEU A 330 15.14 5.47 0.64
CA LEU A 330 15.16 4.58 1.81
C LEU A 330 14.48 5.25 3.01
N VAL A 331 14.86 6.48 3.32
CA VAL A 331 14.26 7.24 4.43
C VAL A 331 12.76 7.43 4.20
N PHE A 332 12.37 7.80 2.97
CA PHE A 332 10.96 7.95 2.59
C PHE A 332 10.18 6.65 2.78
N ILE A 333 10.70 5.51 2.33
CA ILE A 333 10.05 4.20 2.46
C ILE A 333 9.89 3.81 3.93
N VAL A 334 10.94 3.97 4.73
CA VAL A 334 10.90 3.68 6.17
C VAL A 334 9.87 4.57 6.86
N PHE A 335 9.84 5.87 6.55
CA PHE A 335 8.86 6.78 7.12
C PHE A 335 7.43 6.43 6.68
N ALA A 336 7.23 6.15 5.39
CA ALA A 336 5.93 5.74 4.85
C ALA A 336 5.44 4.42 5.47
N SER A 337 6.34 3.49 5.81
CA SER A 337 5.98 2.20 6.39
C SER A 337 5.24 2.30 7.73
N PHE A 338 5.44 3.38 8.48
CA PHE A 338 4.68 3.61 9.73
C PHE A 338 3.20 3.92 9.47
N SER A 339 2.87 4.46 8.30
CA SER A 339 1.51 4.87 7.92
C SER A 339 0.83 3.89 6.96
N LEU A 340 1.56 2.93 6.41
CA LEU A 340 1.04 1.89 5.53
C LEU A 340 0.63 0.67 6.34
N SER A 341 -0.36 -0.10 5.84
CA SER A 341 -0.77 -1.33 6.50
C SER A 341 0.34 -2.37 6.53
N THR A 342 0.33 -3.22 7.54
CA THR A 342 1.26 -4.35 7.71
C THR A 342 1.30 -5.25 6.46
N ALA A 343 0.17 -5.47 5.78
CA ALA A 343 0.11 -6.21 4.53
C ALA A 343 1.02 -5.62 3.45
N ILE A 344 1.04 -4.29 3.31
CA ILE A 344 1.90 -3.58 2.34
C ILE A 344 3.37 -3.67 2.76
N CYS A 345 3.67 -3.59 4.06
CA CYS A 345 5.04 -3.78 4.57
C CYS A 345 5.56 -5.20 4.26
N ILE A 346 4.73 -6.23 4.44
CA ILE A 346 5.07 -7.62 4.11
C ILE A 346 5.32 -7.80 2.61
N TYR A 347 4.45 -7.24 1.77
CA TYR A 347 4.66 -7.20 0.31
C TYR A 347 6.01 -6.56 -0.04
N TRP A 348 6.34 -5.42 0.58
CA TRP A 348 7.59 -4.71 0.32
C TRP A 348 8.82 -5.51 0.75
N ILE A 349 8.79 -6.09 1.95
CA ILE A 349 9.86 -6.97 2.46
C ILE A 349 10.08 -8.13 1.49
N THR A 350 9.01 -8.81 1.10
CA THR A 350 9.06 -9.98 0.21
C THR A 350 9.67 -9.65 -1.14
N THR A 351 9.23 -8.55 -1.75
CA THR A 351 9.73 -8.14 -3.07
C THR A 351 11.18 -7.64 -3.03
N SER A 352 11.59 -6.97 -1.95
CA SER A 352 12.96 -6.52 -1.75
C SER A 352 13.90 -7.71 -1.45
N ALA A 353 13.46 -8.67 -0.64
CA ALA A 353 14.21 -9.91 -0.37
C ALA A 353 14.40 -10.73 -1.65
N PHE A 354 13.35 -10.89 -2.47
CA PHE A 354 13.47 -11.55 -3.76
C PHE A 354 14.49 -10.85 -4.69
N THR A 355 14.50 -9.52 -4.70
CA THR A 355 15.46 -8.75 -5.50
C THR A 355 16.90 -9.02 -5.06
N ILE A 356 17.17 -9.16 -3.75
CA ILE A 356 18.49 -9.54 -3.24
C ILE A 356 18.88 -10.93 -3.73
N ILE A 357 17.99 -11.91 -3.63
CA ILE A 357 18.20 -13.29 -4.10
C ILE A 357 18.48 -13.30 -5.61
N GLN A 358 17.66 -12.59 -6.39
CA GLN A 358 17.83 -12.47 -7.84
C GLN A 358 19.20 -11.91 -8.20
N ASN A 359 19.67 -10.86 -7.51
CA ASN A 359 20.99 -10.27 -7.73
C ASN A 359 22.13 -11.27 -7.43
N ILE A 360 21.99 -12.10 -6.40
CA ILE A 360 22.96 -13.14 -6.04
C ILE A 360 23.00 -14.21 -7.13
N MET A 361 21.83 -14.69 -7.58
CA MET A 361 21.72 -15.73 -8.61
C MET A 361 22.33 -15.29 -9.94
N ILE A 362 22.09 -14.02 -10.35
CA ILE A 362 22.64 -13.50 -11.60
C ILE A 362 24.17 -13.37 -11.54
N LYS A 363 24.73 -12.99 -10.38
CA LYS A 363 26.20 -12.92 -10.22
C LYS A 363 26.86 -14.29 -10.20
N ARG A 364 26.20 -15.33 -9.67
CA ARG A 364 26.74 -16.69 -9.60
C ARG A 364 26.78 -17.38 -10.96
N ASN A 365 25.91 -17.02 -11.88
CA ASN A 365 25.80 -17.62 -13.23
C ASN A 365 26.65 -16.89 -14.29
N LYS A 366 27.61 -16.06 -13.88
CA LYS A 366 28.63 -15.38 -14.66
C LYS A 366 30.01 -15.92 -14.32
#